data_e9a3429cc63d12eb7a13f479e2818e20
#
_entry.id   e9a3429cc63d12eb7a13f479e2818e20
#
_cell.length_a   1.000
_cell.length_b   1.000
_cell.length_c   1.000
_cell.angle_alpha   90.00
_cell.angle_beta   90.00
_cell.angle_gamma   90.00
#
_symmetry.space_group_name_H-M   'P 1'
#
loop_
_entity.id
_entity.type
_entity.pdbx_description
1 polymer ?
#
loop_
_entity_poly.entity_id
_entity_poly.type
_entity_poly.pdbx_seq_one_letter_code
_entity_poly.pdbx_strand_id
1 'polypeptide(L)'
;MEWDRAFADTGSQAVTTTTIVNKQFLEEHEQAVVEYLNMAGQSVAWTLENMGDAAALQEELGTFLNNSVALDAMPYISMVNLTGEDMRTALSGFLHELYLANPDSIGGKMPGEDFYYLPPEGQLDERFLQAGLEQATQHESSAGTGNGGVTASAADAQAVVEALGGK
;
A
#
# COMPACT_ATOMS: atom_id res chain seq x y z
N MET A 1 -2.55 11.84 0.44
CA MET A 1 -2.43 11.50 1.90
C MET A 1 -1.51 12.49 2.61
N GLU A 2 -1.58 12.60 3.94
CA GLU A 2 -0.66 13.51 4.68
C GLU A 2 0.80 13.08 4.55
N TRP A 3 1.08 11.77 4.43
CA TRP A 3 2.42 11.24 4.17
C TRP A 3 3.04 11.85 2.91
N ASP A 4 2.33 11.82 1.80
CA ASP A 4 2.84 12.30 0.51
C ASP A 4 3.14 13.80 0.54
N ARG A 5 2.40 14.57 1.37
CA ARG A 5 2.69 15.99 1.62
C ARG A 5 3.89 16.19 2.54
N ALA A 6 4.04 15.35 3.56
CA ALA A 6 5.15 15.43 4.51
C ALA A 6 6.49 15.03 3.87
N PHE A 7 6.46 14.11 2.91
CA PHE A 7 7.65 13.55 2.24
C PHE A 7 7.69 13.85 0.73
N ALA A 8 7.04 14.92 0.29
CA ALA A 8 7.01 15.34 -1.11
C ALA A 8 8.41 15.53 -1.70
N ASP A 9 9.35 16.05 -0.91
CA ASP A 9 10.73 16.30 -1.34
C ASP A 9 11.53 15.01 -1.57
N THR A 10 11.13 13.90 -0.92
CA THR A 10 11.80 12.59 -1.06
C THR A 10 11.11 11.68 -2.07
N GLY A 11 9.89 12.02 -2.49
CA GLY A 11 9.05 11.17 -3.35
C GLY A 11 8.59 9.88 -2.68
N SER A 12 8.71 9.78 -1.35
CA SER A 12 8.28 8.60 -0.59
C SER A 12 6.75 8.48 -0.59
N GLN A 13 6.26 7.27 -0.80
CA GLN A 13 4.84 6.93 -0.76
C GLN A 13 4.49 6.18 0.54
N ALA A 14 3.28 6.40 1.05
CA ALA A 14 2.78 5.64 2.19
C ALA A 14 2.45 4.20 1.78
N VAL A 15 3.17 3.24 2.33
CA VAL A 15 2.90 1.81 2.14
C VAL A 15 2.25 1.26 3.40
N THR A 16 0.93 1.12 3.39
CA THR A 16 0.15 0.66 4.56
C THR A 16 0.01 -0.85 4.63
N THR A 17 0.11 -1.53 3.49
CA THR A 17 -0.06 -2.97 3.40
C THR A 17 0.90 -3.54 2.37
N THR A 18 1.49 -4.69 2.67
CA THR A 18 2.34 -5.43 1.73
C THR A 18 2.11 -6.93 1.88
N THR A 19 2.24 -7.66 0.78
CA THR A 19 2.26 -9.13 0.81
C THR A 19 3.67 -9.60 1.12
N ILE A 20 3.80 -10.53 2.05
CA ILE A 20 5.06 -11.19 2.38
C ILE A 20 4.96 -12.67 2.03
N VAL A 21 6.04 -13.25 1.56
CA VAL A 21 6.15 -14.66 1.23
C VAL A 21 7.30 -15.30 2.01
N ASN A 22 7.10 -16.52 2.49
CA ASN A 22 8.19 -17.30 3.08
C ASN A 22 9.21 -17.66 1.99
N LYS A 23 10.49 -17.46 2.26
CA LYS A 23 11.57 -17.68 1.27
C LYS A 23 11.62 -19.12 0.76
N GLN A 24 11.50 -20.11 1.65
CA GLN A 24 11.48 -21.51 1.24
C GLN A 24 10.26 -21.82 0.37
N PHE A 25 9.08 -21.30 0.72
CA PHE A 25 7.88 -21.47 -0.10
C PHE A 25 8.04 -20.85 -1.49
N LEU A 26 8.64 -19.67 -1.56
CA LEU A 26 8.93 -19.01 -2.83
C LEU A 26 9.86 -19.86 -3.71
N GLU A 27 10.94 -20.40 -3.13
CA GLU A 27 11.92 -21.24 -3.85
C GLU A 27 11.30 -22.54 -4.37
N GLU A 28 10.35 -23.14 -3.63
CA GLU A 28 9.71 -24.41 -4.00
C GLU A 28 8.46 -24.22 -4.88
N HIS A 29 7.80 -23.04 -4.84
CA HIS A 29 6.48 -22.79 -5.43
C HIS A 29 6.39 -21.43 -6.11
N GLU A 30 7.44 -20.98 -6.79
CA GLU A 30 7.48 -19.67 -7.43
C GLU A 30 6.28 -19.40 -8.34
N GLN A 31 5.87 -20.41 -9.13
CA GLN A 31 4.72 -20.31 -10.03
C GLN A 31 3.42 -19.98 -9.27
N ALA A 32 3.19 -20.56 -8.09
CA ALA A 32 2.02 -20.26 -7.28
C ALA A 32 2.05 -18.82 -6.74
N VAL A 33 3.24 -18.28 -6.44
CA VAL A 33 3.40 -16.89 -6.02
C VAL A 33 3.08 -15.95 -7.19
N VAL A 34 3.56 -16.24 -8.38
CA VAL A 34 3.23 -15.47 -9.60
C VAL A 34 1.73 -15.50 -9.89
N GLU A 35 1.09 -16.66 -9.79
CA GLU A 35 -0.36 -16.77 -9.97
C GLU A 35 -1.14 -15.95 -8.94
N TYR A 36 -0.70 -15.99 -7.67
CA TYR A 36 -1.27 -15.15 -6.62
C TYR A 36 -1.16 -13.66 -6.95
N LEU A 37 0.01 -13.19 -7.37
CA LEU A 37 0.22 -11.78 -7.72
C LEU A 37 -0.68 -11.34 -8.88
N ASN A 38 -0.85 -12.18 -9.89
CA ASN A 38 -1.76 -11.92 -11.00
C ASN A 38 -3.23 -11.85 -10.53
N MET A 39 -3.66 -12.79 -9.68
CA MET A 39 -5.02 -12.76 -9.11
C MET A 39 -5.24 -11.55 -8.21
N ALA A 40 -4.25 -11.16 -7.43
CA ALA A 40 -4.33 -9.96 -6.57
C ALA A 40 -4.52 -8.69 -7.42
N GLY A 41 -3.75 -8.53 -8.49
CA GLY A 41 -3.91 -7.42 -9.43
C GLY A 41 -5.30 -7.38 -10.09
N GLN A 42 -5.79 -8.53 -10.56
CA GLN A 42 -7.15 -8.66 -11.10
C GLN A 42 -8.22 -8.29 -10.06
N SER A 43 -8.04 -8.74 -8.80
CA SER A 43 -8.98 -8.44 -7.71
C SER A 43 -9.03 -6.95 -7.40
N VAL A 44 -7.88 -6.27 -7.36
CA VAL A 44 -7.84 -4.81 -7.17
C VAL A 44 -8.54 -4.10 -8.31
N ALA A 45 -8.23 -4.43 -9.56
CA ALA A 45 -8.85 -3.82 -10.72
C ALA A 45 -10.38 -4.02 -10.72
N TRP A 46 -10.83 -5.25 -10.49
CA TRP A 46 -12.26 -5.56 -10.43
C TRP A 46 -12.97 -4.80 -9.30
N THR A 47 -12.36 -4.74 -8.11
CA THR A 47 -12.93 -4.02 -6.97
C THR A 47 -13.15 -2.53 -7.28
N LEU A 48 -12.18 -1.90 -7.94
CA LEU A 48 -12.24 -0.48 -8.29
C LEU A 48 -13.29 -0.18 -9.37
N GLU A 49 -13.50 -1.13 -10.29
CA GLU A 49 -14.53 -1.02 -11.33
C GLU A 49 -15.94 -1.35 -10.81
N ASN A 50 -16.05 -2.16 -9.73
CA ASN A 50 -17.30 -2.73 -9.23
C ASN A 50 -17.47 -2.52 -7.72
N MET A 51 -17.24 -1.30 -7.21
CA MET A 51 -17.21 -1.01 -5.76
C MET A 51 -18.50 -1.45 -5.03
N GLY A 52 -19.66 -1.31 -5.68
CA GLY A 52 -20.95 -1.73 -5.11
C GLY A 52 -21.03 -3.25 -4.89
N ASP A 53 -20.65 -4.02 -5.90
CA ASP A 53 -20.64 -5.48 -5.82
C ASP A 53 -19.53 -5.99 -4.87
N ALA A 54 -18.39 -5.31 -4.85
CA ALA A 54 -17.31 -5.62 -3.92
C ALA A 54 -17.71 -5.38 -2.46
N ALA A 55 -18.43 -4.29 -2.16
CA ALA A 55 -18.97 -4.02 -0.83
C ALA A 55 -20.01 -5.07 -0.41
N ALA A 56 -20.89 -5.49 -1.32
CA ALA A 56 -21.86 -6.55 -1.04
C ALA A 56 -21.20 -7.91 -0.81
N LEU A 57 -20.21 -8.27 -1.63
CA LEU A 57 -19.41 -9.50 -1.46
C LEU A 57 -18.67 -9.53 -0.14
N GLN A 58 -18.11 -8.41 0.29
CA GLN A 58 -17.42 -8.30 1.56
C GLN A 58 -18.35 -8.59 2.75
N GLU A 59 -19.60 -8.11 2.71
CA GLU A 59 -20.61 -8.43 3.74
C GLU A 59 -21.01 -9.90 3.71
N GLU A 60 -21.22 -10.47 2.51
CA GLU A 60 -21.54 -11.90 2.33
C GLU A 60 -20.45 -12.82 2.88
N LEU A 61 -19.18 -12.46 2.67
CA LEU A 61 -18.03 -13.19 3.20
C LEU A 61 -17.83 -13.04 4.72
N GLY A 62 -18.66 -12.23 5.38
CA GLY A 62 -18.62 -12.07 6.83
C GLY A 62 -17.39 -11.32 7.33
N THR A 63 -16.87 -10.38 6.55
CA THR A 63 -15.81 -9.47 7.00
C THR A 63 -16.36 -8.49 8.05
N PHE A 64 -15.47 -7.73 8.68
CA PHE A 64 -15.85 -6.83 9.79
C PHE A 64 -16.62 -5.57 9.36
N LEU A 65 -16.77 -5.29 8.06
CA LEU A 65 -17.53 -4.15 7.55
C LEU A 65 -18.85 -4.60 6.94
N ASN A 66 -19.92 -3.86 7.21
CA ASN A 66 -21.16 -4.01 6.46
C ASN A 66 -21.09 -3.29 5.10
N ASN A 67 -21.98 -3.66 4.19
CA ASN A 67 -22.01 -3.14 2.82
C ASN A 67 -21.99 -1.59 2.76
N SER A 68 -22.85 -0.91 3.53
CA SER A 68 -22.93 0.56 3.45
C SER A 68 -21.64 1.24 3.91
N VAL A 69 -21.02 0.77 4.98
CA VAL A 69 -19.74 1.31 5.47
C VAL A 69 -18.61 1.02 4.48
N ALA A 70 -18.58 -0.18 3.91
CA ALA A 70 -17.59 -0.54 2.90
C ALA A 70 -17.72 0.36 1.65
N LEU A 71 -18.94 0.53 1.15
CA LEU A 71 -19.22 1.36 -0.03
C LEU A 71 -18.86 2.84 0.20
N ASP A 72 -19.17 3.37 1.37
CA ASP A 72 -18.84 4.76 1.74
C ASP A 72 -17.32 4.97 1.90
N ALA A 73 -16.58 3.94 2.36
CA ALA A 73 -15.14 4.03 2.59
C ALA A 73 -14.30 3.80 1.32
N MET A 74 -14.73 2.90 0.42
CA MET A 74 -13.95 2.48 -0.74
C MET A 74 -13.42 3.62 -1.62
N PRO A 75 -14.17 4.71 -1.90
CA PRO A 75 -13.66 5.83 -2.67
C PRO A 75 -12.47 6.57 -2.04
N TYR A 76 -12.29 6.41 -0.71
CA TYR A 76 -11.23 7.07 0.05
C TYR A 76 -10.05 6.16 0.38
N ILE A 77 -10.14 4.88 0.02
CA ILE A 77 -9.06 3.91 0.19
C ILE A 77 -8.24 3.87 -1.08
N SER A 78 -6.96 4.23 -0.99
CA SER A 78 -6.02 4.09 -2.09
C SER A 78 -5.63 2.63 -2.24
N MET A 79 -6.47 1.84 -2.92
CA MET A 79 -6.14 0.46 -3.29
C MET A 79 -5.27 0.46 -4.53
N VAL A 80 -4.03 -0.01 -4.38
CA VAL A 80 -3.05 -0.08 -5.48
C VAL A 80 -2.40 -1.45 -5.48
N ASN A 81 -2.23 -2.04 -6.66
CA ASN A 81 -1.40 -3.24 -6.84
C ASN A 81 -0.06 -2.81 -7.45
N LEU A 82 0.97 -2.75 -6.62
CA LEU A 82 2.35 -2.52 -7.08
C LEU A 82 3.15 -3.82 -6.96
N THR A 83 3.83 -4.18 -8.04
CA THR A 83 4.70 -5.34 -8.12
C THR A 83 6.03 -4.98 -8.79
N GLY A 84 7.00 -5.88 -8.77
CA GLY A 84 8.29 -5.67 -9.43
C GLY A 84 9.04 -4.44 -8.91
N GLU A 85 9.63 -3.68 -9.82
CA GLU A 85 10.46 -2.52 -9.51
C GLU A 85 9.67 -1.36 -8.90
N ASP A 86 8.40 -1.18 -9.26
CA ASP A 86 7.54 -0.14 -8.69
C ASP A 86 7.26 -0.43 -7.21
N MET A 87 6.97 -1.69 -6.87
CA MET A 87 6.84 -2.14 -5.48
C MET A 87 8.15 -1.92 -4.71
N ARG A 88 9.29 -2.33 -5.28
CA ARG A 88 10.59 -2.14 -4.64
C ARG A 88 10.88 -0.67 -4.37
N THR A 89 10.63 0.19 -5.33
CA THR A 89 10.84 1.63 -5.21
C THR A 89 9.96 2.24 -4.11
N ALA A 90 8.66 1.95 -4.13
CA ALA A 90 7.72 2.47 -3.14
C ALA A 90 8.06 1.96 -1.72
N LEU A 91 8.29 0.65 -1.57
CA LEU A 91 8.56 0.05 -0.27
C LEU A 91 9.92 0.46 0.29
N SER A 92 10.98 0.54 -0.55
CA SER A 92 12.30 0.98 -0.08
C SER A 92 12.29 2.45 0.34
N GLY A 93 11.57 3.32 -0.38
CA GLY A 93 11.39 4.71 0.02
C GLY A 93 10.66 4.85 1.36
N PHE A 94 9.57 4.11 1.54
CA PHE A 94 8.83 4.08 2.81
C PHE A 94 9.70 3.58 3.97
N LEU A 95 10.41 2.47 3.80
CA LEU A 95 11.30 1.92 4.83
C LEU A 95 12.46 2.86 5.14
N HIS A 96 12.96 3.61 4.16
CA HIS A 96 14.00 4.60 4.36
C HIS A 96 13.54 5.74 5.30
N GLU A 97 12.33 6.25 5.11
CA GLU A 97 11.77 7.28 6.00
C GLU A 97 11.57 6.73 7.44
N LEU A 98 11.09 5.49 7.56
CA LEU A 98 11.01 4.84 8.87
C LEU A 98 12.39 4.68 9.52
N TYR A 99 13.41 4.31 8.73
CA TYR A 99 14.78 4.19 9.21
C TYR A 99 15.33 5.52 9.71
N LEU A 100 15.09 6.61 9.00
CA LEU A 100 15.52 7.95 9.40
C LEU A 100 14.82 8.41 10.68
N ALA A 101 13.55 8.10 10.83
CA ALA A 101 12.78 8.45 12.03
C ALA A 101 13.20 7.61 13.24
N ASN A 102 13.33 6.31 13.07
CA ASN A 102 13.75 5.37 14.12
C ASN A 102 14.30 4.08 13.49
N PRO A 103 15.62 3.86 13.44
CA PRO A 103 16.24 2.66 12.86
C PRO A 103 15.70 1.34 13.45
N ASP A 104 15.38 1.32 14.74
CA ASP A 104 14.90 0.11 15.41
C ASP A 104 13.52 -0.34 14.91
N SER A 105 12.73 0.57 14.33
CA SER A 105 11.41 0.25 13.77
C SER A 105 11.46 -0.75 12.61
N ILE A 106 12.60 -0.83 11.93
CA ILE A 106 12.84 -1.76 10.81
C ILE A 106 13.99 -2.75 11.08
N GLY A 107 14.33 -2.97 12.36
CA GLY A 107 15.37 -3.92 12.77
C GLY A 107 16.80 -3.38 12.71
N GLY A 108 16.98 -2.05 12.78
CA GLY A 108 18.28 -1.38 12.92
C GLY A 108 19.06 -1.21 11.62
N LYS A 109 18.57 -1.69 10.49
CA LYS A 109 19.23 -1.56 9.18
C LYS A 109 18.23 -1.65 8.03
N MET A 110 18.56 -0.99 6.92
CA MET A 110 17.80 -1.16 5.67
C MET A 110 17.91 -2.60 5.14
N PRO A 111 16.82 -3.16 4.57
CA PRO A 111 16.85 -4.46 3.90
C PRO A 111 17.82 -4.47 2.72
N GLY A 112 18.40 -5.64 2.44
CA GLY A 112 19.16 -5.89 1.21
C GLY A 112 18.27 -6.18 0.00
N GLU A 113 18.89 -6.30 -1.17
CA GLU A 113 18.15 -6.55 -2.44
C GLU A 113 17.37 -7.87 -2.42
N ASP A 114 17.81 -8.88 -1.68
CA ASP A 114 17.16 -10.18 -1.53
C ASP A 114 15.90 -10.16 -0.65
N PHE A 115 15.57 -9.01 -0.10
CA PHE A 115 14.30 -8.78 0.63
C PHE A 115 13.12 -8.61 -0.32
N TYR A 116 13.37 -8.11 -1.53
CA TYR A 116 12.34 -7.79 -2.51
C TYR A 116 12.23 -8.92 -3.53
N TYR A 117 11.05 -9.53 -3.61
CA TYR A 117 10.79 -10.48 -4.69
C TYR A 117 10.43 -9.72 -5.97
N LEU A 118 11.24 -9.93 -6.99
CA LEU A 118 11.02 -9.41 -8.34
C LEU A 118 10.66 -10.59 -9.25
N PRO A 119 9.40 -10.75 -9.65
CA PRO A 119 8.99 -11.84 -10.53
C PRO A 119 9.75 -11.80 -11.86
N PRO A 120 10.04 -12.97 -12.46
CA PRO A 120 10.66 -13.03 -13.78
C PRO A 120 9.86 -12.24 -14.83
N GLU A 121 10.58 -11.62 -15.77
CA GLU A 121 9.99 -10.81 -16.83
C GLU A 121 8.95 -11.60 -17.63
N GLY A 122 7.80 -10.97 -17.92
CA GLY A 122 6.71 -11.54 -18.71
C GLY A 122 5.82 -12.54 -17.97
N GLN A 123 6.03 -12.80 -16.69
CA GLN A 123 5.16 -13.71 -15.92
C GLN A 123 3.97 -13.00 -15.27
N LEU A 124 4.05 -11.69 -15.08
CA LEU A 124 2.91 -10.91 -14.58
C LEU A 124 2.09 -10.35 -15.75
N ASP A 125 0.79 -10.28 -15.54
CA ASP A 125 -0.14 -9.68 -16.50
C ASP A 125 0.01 -8.15 -16.46
N GLU A 126 0.55 -7.58 -17.53
CA GLU A 126 0.84 -6.15 -17.64
C GLU A 126 -0.39 -5.26 -17.40
N ARG A 127 -1.60 -5.77 -17.69
CA ARG A 127 -2.86 -5.04 -17.48
C ARG A 127 -3.13 -4.69 -16.03
N PHE A 128 -2.52 -5.41 -15.08
CA PHE A 128 -2.80 -5.29 -13.65
C PHE A 128 -1.58 -4.91 -12.81
N LEU A 129 -0.41 -4.68 -13.44
CA LEU A 129 0.83 -4.35 -12.71
C LEU A 129 0.70 -3.11 -11.83
N GLN A 130 -0.09 -2.14 -12.26
CA GLN A 130 -0.31 -0.86 -11.60
C GLN A 130 -1.81 -0.59 -11.37
N ALA A 131 -2.60 -1.65 -11.17
CA ALA A 131 -4.03 -1.49 -10.94
C ALA A 131 -4.28 -0.53 -9.76
N GLY A 132 -5.13 0.47 -9.98
CA GLY A 132 -5.50 1.48 -9.00
C GLY A 132 -4.58 2.71 -8.94
N LEU A 133 -3.41 2.71 -9.58
CA LEU A 133 -2.46 3.81 -9.47
C LEU A 133 -3.03 5.14 -10.01
N GLU A 134 -3.74 5.11 -11.14
CA GLU A 134 -4.36 6.30 -11.72
C GLU A 134 -5.41 6.92 -10.79
N GLN A 135 -6.18 6.08 -10.08
CA GLN A 135 -7.21 6.56 -9.14
C GLN A 135 -6.57 7.13 -7.87
N ALA A 136 -5.49 6.53 -7.38
CA ALA A 136 -4.75 7.03 -6.24
C ALA A 136 -4.18 8.45 -6.53
N THR A 137 -3.61 8.67 -7.71
CA THR A 137 -3.04 9.97 -8.12
C THR A 137 -4.11 11.03 -8.37
N GLN A 138 -5.32 10.67 -8.82
CA GLN A 138 -6.44 11.61 -9.00
C GLN A 138 -6.99 12.10 -7.66
N HIS A 139 -7.03 11.27 -6.62
CA HIS A 139 -7.41 11.68 -5.27
C HIS A 139 -6.47 12.70 -4.67
N GLU A 140 -5.19 12.60 -4.93
CA GLU A 140 -4.18 13.57 -4.49
C GLU A 140 -4.38 14.94 -5.12
N SER A 141 -4.71 14.99 -6.41
CA SER A 141 -4.94 16.26 -7.13
C SER A 141 -6.24 16.96 -6.71
N SER A 142 -7.27 16.23 -6.29
CA SER A 142 -8.57 16.79 -5.86
C SER A 142 -8.57 17.26 -4.40
N ALA A 143 -7.75 16.66 -3.54
CA ALA A 143 -7.61 17.06 -2.14
C ALA A 143 -6.90 18.43 -1.97
N GLY A 144 -6.19 18.91 -2.99
CA GLY A 144 -5.49 20.21 -2.99
C GLY A 144 -6.39 21.44 -3.10
N THR A 145 -7.69 21.30 -3.41
CA THR A 145 -8.63 22.42 -3.61
C THR A 145 -9.68 22.60 -2.52
N GLY A 146 -9.71 21.72 -1.50
CA GLY A 146 -10.63 21.81 -0.35
C GLY A 146 -10.00 22.58 0.82
N ASN A 147 -10.35 23.87 0.95
CA ASN A 147 -9.97 24.72 2.09
C ASN A 147 -10.73 24.27 3.36
N GLY A 148 -10.06 23.51 4.23
CA GLY A 148 -10.60 23.05 5.52
C GLY A 148 -9.52 22.37 6.35
N GLY A 149 -8.40 23.08 6.59
CA GLY A 149 -7.23 22.50 7.24
C GLY A 149 -7.40 22.29 8.73
N VAL A 150 -7.12 21.06 9.16
CA VAL A 150 -6.49 20.83 10.46
C VAL A 150 -5.00 20.64 10.16
N THR A 151 -4.20 21.63 10.49
CA THR A 151 -2.74 21.57 10.36
C THR A 151 -2.19 20.72 11.50
N ALA A 152 -1.96 19.42 11.26
CA ALA A 152 -1.10 18.65 12.13
C ALA A 152 0.36 19.16 11.96
N SER A 153 0.93 19.65 13.02
CA SER A 153 2.32 20.13 13.02
C SER A 153 3.26 18.93 13.21
N ALA A 154 4.56 19.13 12.90
CA ALA A 154 5.59 18.10 13.17
C ALA A 154 5.61 17.65 14.65
N ALA A 155 5.06 18.46 15.57
CA ALA A 155 4.86 18.11 16.98
C ALA A 155 3.81 17.01 17.18
N ASP A 156 2.79 16.91 16.28
CA ASP A 156 1.74 15.90 16.41
C ASP A 156 2.25 14.52 15.96
N ALA A 157 3.18 14.48 15.01
CA ALA A 157 3.85 13.24 14.60
C ALA A 157 4.74 12.70 15.73
N GLN A 158 5.39 13.57 16.48
CA GLN A 158 6.21 13.22 17.63
C GLN A 158 5.38 12.67 18.80
N ALA A 159 4.18 13.20 19.02
CA ALA A 159 3.25 12.74 20.05
C ALA A 159 2.72 11.31 19.75
N VAL A 160 2.55 10.96 18.48
CA VAL A 160 2.14 9.60 18.08
C VAL A 160 3.27 8.60 18.32
N VAL A 161 4.53 8.99 18.06
CA VAL A 161 5.70 8.15 18.31
C VAL A 161 5.90 7.93 19.82
N GLU A 162 5.71 8.95 20.68
CA GLU A 162 5.76 8.80 22.13
C GLU A 162 4.62 7.93 22.69
N ALA A 163 3.42 7.99 22.11
CA ALA A 163 2.28 7.18 22.53
C ALA A 163 2.46 5.68 22.20
N LEU A 164 3.23 5.34 21.16
CA LEU A 164 3.51 3.97 20.75
C LEU A 164 4.78 3.38 21.40
N GLY A 165 5.66 4.22 21.94
CA GLY A 165 6.94 3.81 22.56
C GLY A 165 6.91 3.58 24.07
N GLY A 166 5.77 3.75 24.72
CA GLY A 166 5.64 3.64 26.18
C GLY A 166 5.08 2.30 26.65
N LYS A 167 5.84 1.20 26.51
CA LYS A 167 5.87 0.07 27.47
C LYS A 167 7.06 -0.82 27.19
#